data_84fa76552116e772dc4586b4501ec196
#
_entry.id   84fa76552116e772dc4586b4501ec196
#
_cell.length_a   1.000
_cell.length_b   1.000
_cell.length_c   1.000
_cell.angle_alpha   90.00
_cell.angle_beta   90.00
_cell.angle_gamma   90.00
#
_symmetry.space_group_name_H-M   'P 1'
#
loop_
_entity.id
_entity.type
_entity.pdbx_description
1 polymer ?
#
loop_
_entity_poly.entity_id
_entity_poly.type
_entity_poly.pdbx_seq_one_letter_code
_entity_poly.pdbx_strand_id
1 'polypeptide(L)'
;ARPMGRVVCVDANPKMIARILWNSAASGLSNLVAVHAAVSDSDGRGDLVIRKDDVAIVAVRQSASGEMPIRTLAAILSETGLTAIHGLKIDIEGNEDRALVPFLDTCDERLLPRRIVIEHPEPDADYPGCAAAFARRGYRLVARTRNNSLYTLPS
;
A
#
# COMPACT_ATOMS: atom_id res chain seq x y z
N ALA A 1 14.39 5.75 -7.46
CA ALA A 1 15.10 4.54 -6.99
C ALA A 1 16.49 4.50 -7.64
N ARG A 2 17.50 3.98 -6.95
CA ARG A 2 18.79 3.71 -7.58
C ARG A 2 18.60 2.67 -8.69
N PRO A 3 19.46 2.59 -9.72
CA PRO A 3 19.30 1.65 -10.84
C PRO A 3 19.08 0.19 -10.44
N MET A 4 19.54 -0.18 -9.24
CA MET A 4 19.39 -1.53 -8.66
C MET A 4 18.14 -1.71 -7.79
N GLY A 5 17.38 -0.65 -7.51
CA GLY A 5 16.15 -0.73 -6.71
C GLY A 5 14.96 -1.18 -7.56
N ARG A 6 14.06 -1.97 -6.98
CA ARG A 6 12.79 -2.35 -7.61
C ARG A 6 11.64 -1.59 -6.95
N VAL A 7 10.69 -1.14 -7.75
CA VAL A 7 9.49 -0.44 -7.29
C VAL A 7 8.28 -1.27 -7.68
N VAL A 8 7.39 -1.50 -6.73
CA VAL A 8 6.06 -2.07 -6.99
C VAL A 8 5.04 -0.99 -6.68
N CYS A 9 4.25 -0.62 -7.68
CA CYS A 9 3.13 0.30 -7.56
C CYS A 9 1.84 -0.51 -7.63
N VAL A 10 0.97 -0.32 -6.65
CA VAL A 10 -0.33 -1.00 -6.58
C VAL A 10 -1.42 0.05 -6.60
N ASP A 11 -2.42 -0.13 -7.43
CA ASP A 11 -3.57 0.77 -7.47
C ASP A 11 -4.81 -0.01 -7.92
N ALA A 12 -5.95 0.29 -7.30
CA ALA A 12 -7.24 -0.32 -7.63
C ALA A 12 -7.85 0.29 -8.90
N ASN A 13 -7.44 1.50 -9.28
CA ASN A 13 -7.98 2.19 -10.43
C ASN A 13 -7.18 1.85 -11.70
N PRO A 14 -7.77 1.17 -12.70
CA PRO A 14 -7.06 0.79 -13.92
C PRO A 14 -6.52 2.00 -14.71
N LYS A 15 -7.15 3.18 -14.59
CA LYS A 15 -6.65 4.40 -15.22
C LYS A 15 -5.36 4.88 -14.56
N MET A 16 -5.21 4.70 -13.23
CA MET A 16 -3.97 5.04 -12.54
C MET A 16 -2.86 4.07 -12.91
N ILE A 17 -3.15 2.78 -13.01
CA ILE A 17 -2.20 1.78 -13.51
C ILE A 17 -1.71 2.15 -14.91
N ALA A 18 -2.60 2.50 -15.83
CA ALA A 18 -2.22 2.94 -17.17
C ALA A 18 -1.30 4.19 -17.14
N ARG A 19 -1.60 5.16 -16.27
CA ARG A 19 -0.75 6.36 -16.07
C ARG A 19 0.61 6.04 -15.49
N ILE A 20 0.68 5.13 -14.50
CA ILE A 20 1.94 4.67 -13.91
C ILE A 20 2.83 4.03 -14.99
N LEU A 21 2.27 3.13 -15.79
CA LEU A 21 2.99 2.47 -16.88
C LEU A 21 3.47 3.45 -17.94
N TRP A 22 2.61 4.38 -18.35
CA TRP A 22 2.98 5.43 -19.32
C TRP A 22 4.11 6.32 -18.79
N ASN A 23 4.00 6.80 -17.55
CA ASN A 23 5.03 7.64 -16.92
C ASN A 23 6.36 6.89 -16.76
N SER A 24 6.30 5.60 -16.40
CA SER A 24 7.48 4.74 -16.28
C SER A 24 8.20 4.62 -17.62
N ALA A 25 7.46 4.33 -18.67
CA ALA A 25 8.01 4.22 -20.03
C ALA A 25 8.60 5.57 -20.53
N ALA A 26 7.86 6.67 -20.35
CA ALA A 26 8.30 8.00 -20.74
C ALA A 26 9.56 8.45 -19.97
N SER A 27 9.78 7.94 -18.76
CA SER A 27 10.96 8.22 -17.93
C SER A 27 12.08 7.22 -18.11
N GLY A 28 11.95 6.24 -19.00
CA GLY A 28 12.96 5.20 -19.25
C GLY A 28 13.19 4.27 -18.04
N LEU A 29 12.20 4.09 -17.17
CA LEU A 29 12.31 3.23 -15.99
C LEU A 29 11.98 1.78 -16.38
N SER A 30 12.90 0.86 -16.09
CA SER A 30 12.73 -0.59 -16.32
C SER A 30 12.57 -1.41 -15.04
N ASN A 31 12.65 -0.76 -13.87
CA ASN A 31 12.65 -1.40 -12.57
C ASN A 31 11.33 -1.23 -11.80
N LEU A 32 10.25 -0.85 -12.49
CA LEU A 32 8.91 -0.68 -11.93
C LEU A 32 8.00 -1.81 -12.38
N VAL A 33 7.23 -2.34 -11.42
CA VAL A 33 6.12 -3.28 -11.65
C VAL A 33 4.83 -2.60 -11.20
N ALA A 34 3.82 -2.56 -12.06
CA ALA A 34 2.49 -2.06 -11.71
C ALA A 34 1.54 -3.25 -11.51
N VAL A 35 0.83 -3.25 -10.39
CA VAL A 35 -0.13 -4.28 -10.00
C VAL A 35 -1.52 -3.65 -9.93
N HIS A 36 -2.44 -4.11 -10.74
CA HIS A 36 -3.84 -3.69 -10.69
C HIS A 36 -4.57 -4.52 -9.63
N ALA A 37 -4.71 -4.00 -8.44
CA ALA A 37 -5.44 -4.62 -7.34
C ALA A 37 -5.81 -3.59 -6.26
N ALA A 38 -6.87 -3.85 -5.53
CA ALA A 38 -7.07 -3.24 -4.22
C ALA A 38 -6.30 -4.02 -3.16
N VAL A 39 -5.83 -3.33 -2.11
CA VAL A 39 -5.12 -3.97 -0.99
C VAL A 39 -6.07 -4.11 0.19
N SER A 40 -6.12 -5.31 0.79
CA SER A 40 -6.98 -5.60 1.95
C SER A 40 -6.41 -6.73 2.82
N ASP A 41 -7.21 -7.22 3.76
CA ASP A 41 -6.90 -8.31 4.69
C ASP A 41 -7.02 -9.72 4.09
N SER A 42 -7.65 -9.84 2.94
CA SER A 42 -7.90 -11.13 2.28
C SER A 42 -7.86 -10.99 0.77
N ASP A 43 -7.41 -12.05 0.11
CA ASP A 43 -7.46 -12.13 -1.35
C ASP A 43 -8.90 -12.39 -1.82
N GLY A 44 -9.24 -11.85 -2.99
CA GLY A 44 -10.58 -12.00 -3.54
C GLY A 44 -10.82 -11.14 -4.76
N ARG A 45 -12.10 -10.79 -4.94
CA ARG A 45 -12.58 -9.89 -5.99
C ARG A 45 -13.52 -8.85 -5.39
N GLY A 46 -13.69 -7.74 -6.06
CA GLY A 46 -14.59 -6.68 -5.64
C GLY A 46 -14.94 -5.71 -6.75
N ASP A 47 -15.77 -4.76 -6.40
CA ASP A 47 -16.19 -3.66 -7.26
C ASP A 47 -15.64 -2.33 -6.73
N LEU A 48 -15.22 -1.47 -7.66
CA LEU A 48 -14.85 -0.11 -7.37
C LEU A 48 -16.11 0.73 -7.15
N VAL A 49 -16.22 1.36 -6.01
CA VAL A 49 -17.26 2.35 -5.73
C VAL A 49 -16.65 3.73 -5.87
N ILE A 50 -16.83 4.34 -7.03
CA ILE A 50 -16.37 5.71 -7.28
C ILE A 50 -17.37 6.67 -6.63
N ARG A 51 -16.93 7.49 -5.69
CA ARG A 51 -17.75 8.60 -5.17
C ARG A 51 -17.90 9.65 -6.28
N LYS A 52 -19.16 10.06 -6.55
CA LYS A 52 -19.54 10.89 -7.70
C LYS A 52 -18.82 12.24 -7.80
N ASP A 53 -18.27 12.74 -6.70
CA ASP A 53 -17.72 14.08 -6.62
C ASP A 53 -16.19 14.13 -6.50
N ASP A 54 -15.49 12.98 -6.41
CA ASP A 54 -14.05 12.92 -6.34
C ASP A 54 -13.50 11.68 -7.08
N VAL A 55 -12.75 11.93 -8.15
CA VAL A 55 -12.18 10.87 -8.99
C VAL A 55 -11.05 10.11 -8.27
N ALA A 56 -10.55 10.64 -7.16
CA ALA A 56 -9.45 10.08 -6.39
C ALA A 56 -9.90 9.09 -5.31
N ILE A 57 -11.12 9.26 -4.76
CA ILE A 57 -11.60 8.42 -3.67
C ILE A 57 -12.33 7.21 -4.23
N VAL A 58 -11.69 6.07 -4.16
CA VAL A 58 -12.24 4.79 -4.62
C VAL A 58 -12.39 3.84 -3.44
N ALA A 59 -13.60 3.70 -2.93
CA ALA A 59 -13.90 2.64 -1.97
C ALA A 59 -14.01 1.29 -2.70
N VAL A 60 -13.56 0.22 -2.06
CA VAL A 60 -13.65 -1.14 -2.57
C VAL A 60 -14.69 -1.91 -1.79
N ARG A 61 -15.66 -2.49 -2.50
CA ARG A 61 -16.63 -3.42 -1.94
C ARG A 61 -16.33 -4.83 -2.41
N GLN A 62 -16.07 -5.74 -1.48
CA GLN A 62 -15.90 -7.16 -1.80
C GLN A 62 -17.18 -7.73 -2.46
N SER A 63 -16.98 -8.43 -3.55
CA SER A 63 -18.05 -9.06 -4.33
C SER A 63 -17.48 -10.27 -5.07
N ALA A 64 -18.10 -11.44 -4.94
CA ALA A 64 -17.64 -12.64 -5.64
C ALA A 64 -17.73 -12.50 -7.18
N SER A 65 -18.64 -11.66 -7.67
CA SER A 65 -18.81 -11.32 -9.09
C SER A 65 -18.03 -10.08 -9.53
N GLY A 66 -17.30 -9.42 -8.61
CA GLY A 66 -16.52 -8.22 -8.90
C GLY A 66 -15.41 -8.48 -9.92
N GLU A 67 -15.08 -7.47 -10.71
CA GLU A 67 -14.04 -7.61 -11.75
C GLU A 67 -12.64 -7.26 -11.23
N MET A 68 -12.55 -6.45 -10.18
CA MET A 68 -11.29 -5.98 -9.65
C MET A 68 -10.66 -7.01 -8.69
N PRO A 69 -9.40 -7.37 -8.86
CA PRO A 69 -8.67 -8.18 -7.89
C PRO A 69 -8.50 -7.47 -6.56
N ILE A 70 -8.71 -8.19 -5.45
CA ILE A 70 -8.31 -7.78 -4.11
C ILE A 70 -7.15 -8.67 -3.70
N ARG A 71 -6.09 -8.08 -3.15
CA ARG A 71 -4.88 -8.79 -2.75
C ARG A 71 -4.43 -8.37 -1.35
N THR A 72 -3.87 -9.31 -0.63
CA THR A 72 -3.10 -9.01 0.57
C THR A 72 -1.70 -8.49 0.21
N LEU A 73 -1.07 -7.75 1.11
CA LEU A 73 0.33 -7.34 0.92
C LEU A 73 1.26 -8.56 0.76
N ALA A 74 1.01 -9.63 1.49
CA ALA A 74 1.77 -10.88 1.39
C ALA A 74 1.66 -11.51 -0.02
N ALA A 75 0.46 -11.54 -0.60
CA ALA A 75 0.24 -12.04 -1.95
C ALA A 75 0.99 -11.18 -2.99
N ILE A 76 0.89 -9.85 -2.88
CA ILE A 76 1.59 -8.92 -3.76
C ILE A 76 3.12 -9.13 -3.71
N LEU A 77 3.69 -9.29 -2.52
CA LEU A 77 5.13 -9.56 -2.37
C LEU A 77 5.53 -10.88 -3.02
N SER A 78 4.74 -11.93 -2.81
CA SER A 78 4.96 -13.25 -3.43
C SER A 78 4.87 -13.17 -4.94
N GLU A 79 3.80 -12.60 -5.50
CA GLU A 79 3.56 -12.46 -6.94
C GLU A 79 4.65 -11.62 -7.62
N THR A 80 5.16 -10.60 -6.94
CA THR A 80 6.21 -9.73 -7.48
C THR A 80 7.63 -10.19 -7.16
N GLY A 81 7.81 -11.22 -6.34
CA GLY A 81 9.12 -11.75 -5.96
C GLY A 81 9.97 -10.78 -5.12
N LEU A 82 9.33 -9.89 -4.35
CA LEU A 82 10.04 -9.03 -3.40
C LEU A 82 10.40 -9.82 -2.14
N THR A 83 11.68 -9.79 -1.78
CA THR A 83 12.22 -10.48 -0.60
C THR A 83 12.60 -9.54 0.54
N ALA A 84 12.51 -8.24 0.32
CA ALA A 84 12.74 -7.20 1.33
C ALA A 84 12.03 -5.91 0.93
N ILE A 85 11.59 -5.13 1.91
CA ILE A 85 10.93 -3.83 1.72
C ILE A 85 11.76 -2.75 2.42
N HIS A 86 12.41 -1.89 1.65
CA HIS A 86 13.18 -0.77 2.20
C HIS A 86 12.28 0.42 2.55
N GLY A 87 11.21 0.62 1.81
CA GLY A 87 10.21 1.65 2.05
C GLY A 87 8.84 1.23 1.53
N LEU A 88 7.81 1.53 2.29
CA LEU A 88 6.40 1.36 1.93
C LEU A 88 5.71 2.73 2.07
N LYS A 89 5.06 3.21 1.01
CA LYS A 89 4.01 4.22 1.14
C LYS A 89 2.67 3.52 1.03
N ILE A 90 1.77 3.83 1.95
CA ILE A 90 0.40 3.33 1.95
C ILE A 90 -0.58 4.52 2.05
N ASP A 91 -1.59 4.49 1.20
CA ASP A 91 -2.57 5.52 0.97
C ASP A 91 -3.70 4.84 0.17
N ILE A 92 -4.63 4.25 0.89
CA ILE A 92 -5.67 3.34 0.35
C ILE A 92 -7.06 3.67 0.88
N GLU A 93 -7.24 4.97 1.18
CA GLU A 93 -8.54 5.59 1.40
C GLU A 93 -9.38 4.92 2.51
N GLY A 94 -8.75 4.68 3.67
CA GLY A 94 -9.40 4.17 4.89
C GLY A 94 -9.34 2.66 5.07
N ASN A 95 -8.56 1.95 4.25
CA ASN A 95 -8.40 0.49 4.35
C ASN A 95 -7.04 0.08 4.98
N GLU A 96 -6.29 1.04 5.52
CA GLU A 96 -4.93 0.88 6.02
C GLU A 96 -4.85 -0.13 7.15
N ASP A 97 -5.73 -0.05 8.15
CA ASP A 97 -5.78 -1.02 9.25
C ASP A 97 -6.02 -2.43 8.74
N ARG A 98 -6.94 -2.61 7.80
CA ARG A 98 -7.26 -3.92 7.24
C ARG A 98 -6.11 -4.51 6.43
N ALA A 99 -5.40 -3.67 5.67
CA ALA A 99 -4.33 -4.13 4.81
C ALA A 99 -3.02 -4.36 5.57
N LEU A 100 -2.66 -3.43 6.45
CA LEU A 100 -1.31 -3.37 7.02
C LEU A 100 -1.19 -4.17 8.32
N VAL A 101 -2.23 -4.18 9.18
CA VAL A 101 -2.15 -4.87 10.47
C VAL A 101 -1.92 -6.37 10.31
N PRO A 102 -2.72 -7.12 9.53
CA PRO A 102 -2.49 -8.56 9.37
C PRO A 102 -1.11 -8.87 8.76
N PHE A 103 -0.66 -8.04 7.82
CA PHE A 103 0.65 -8.18 7.22
C PHE A 103 1.77 -8.00 8.26
N LEU A 104 1.75 -6.92 9.01
CA LEU A 104 2.76 -6.66 10.04
C LEU A 104 2.75 -7.73 11.14
N ASP A 105 1.59 -8.24 11.52
CA ASP A 105 1.48 -9.23 12.60
C ASP A 105 1.98 -10.63 12.17
N THR A 106 1.93 -10.97 10.88
CA THR A 106 2.21 -12.32 10.39
C THR A 106 3.45 -12.46 9.51
N CYS A 107 3.97 -11.36 8.93
CA CYS A 107 5.10 -11.45 8.02
C CYS A 107 6.41 -11.82 8.74
N ASP A 108 7.32 -12.44 7.97
CA ASP A 108 8.71 -12.65 8.39
C ASP A 108 9.38 -11.28 8.66
N GLU A 109 10.22 -11.21 9.69
CA GLU A 109 10.93 -9.97 10.08
C GLU A 109 11.73 -9.34 8.92
N ARG A 110 12.22 -10.15 7.99
CA ARG A 110 12.93 -9.68 6.79
C ARG A 110 12.04 -8.88 5.84
N LEU A 111 10.73 -9.11 5.89
CA LEU A 111 9.74 -8.42 5.08
C LEU A 111 9.17 -7.17 5.76
N LEU A 112 9.50 -6.93 7.03
CA LEU A 112 9.10 -5.70 7.70
C LEU A 112 9.68 -4.47 6.96
N PRO A 113 8.86 -3.53 6.51
CA PRO A 113 9.35 -2.34 5.83
C PRO A 113 10.28 -1.53 6.73
N ARG A 114 11.47 -1.16 6.25
CA ARG A 114 12.40 -0.33 7.02
C ARG A 114 11.85 1.07 7.30
N ARG A 115 11.05 1.59 6.38
CA ARG A 115 10.36 2.89 6.51
C ARG A 115 8.95 2.76 6.00
N ILE A 116 8.01 3.38 6.70
CA ILE A 116 6.60 3.40 6.32
C ILE A 116 6.16 4.86 6.27
N VAL A 117 5.58 5.26 5.15
CA VAL A 117 4.83 6.51 5.03
C VAL A 117 3.36 6.12 4.94
N ILE A 118 2.57 6.56 5.90
CA ILE A 118 1.13 6.29 5.95
C ILE A 118 0.36 7.61 5.92
N GLU A 119 -0.67 7.70 5.08
CA GLU A 119 -1.59 8.82 5.09
C GLU A 119 -2.47 8.79 6.33
N HIS A 120 -2.90 9.95 6.81
CA HIS A 120 -3.81 10.08 7.94
C HIS A 120 -5.26 9.95 7.47
N PRO A 121 -6.16 9.31 8.27
CA PRO A 121 -7.59 9.30 7.95
C PRO A 121 -8.21 10.71 8.02
N GLU A 122 -7.68 11.53 8.90
CA GLU A 122 -8.00 12.96 9.10
C GLU A 122 -6.77 13.70 9.64
N PRO A 123 -6.69 15.04 9.54
CA PRO A 123 -5.60 15.78 10.15
C PRO A 123 -5.43 15.44 11.64
N ASP A 124 -4.20 15.16 12.06
CA ASP A 124 -3.81 14.78 13.41
C ASP A 124 -4.40 13.46 13.96
N ALA A 125 -5.08 12.67 13.14
CA ALA A 125 -5.54 11.34 13.50
C ALA A 125 -4.58 10.25 12.98
N ASP A 126 -4.56 9.12 13.66
CA ASP A 126 -3.87 7.90 13.21
C ASP A 126 -4.90 6.78 13.02
N TYR A 127 -4.59 5.83 12.15
CA TYR A 127 -5.29 4.55 12.12
C TYR A 127 -4.94 3.76 13.38
N PRO A 128 -5.90 3.48 14.28
CA PRO A 128 -5.58 2.93 15.60
C PRO A 128 -4.97 1.53 15.55
N GLY A 129 -5.38 0.72 14.57
CA GLY A 129 -4.82 -0.61 14.35
C GLY A 129 -3.36 -0.54 13.88
N CYS A 130 -3.07 0.32 12.91
CA CYS A 130 -1.71 0.56 12.41
C CYS A 130 -0.81 1.11 13.52
N ALA A 131 -1.26 2.10 14.29
CA ALA A 131 -0.50 2.67 15.40
C ALA A 131 -0.12 1.60 16.43
N ALA A 132 -1.07 0.73 16.81
CA ALA A 132 -0.83 -0.38 17.73
C ALA A 132 0.15 -1.42 17.13
N ALA A 133 -0.01 -1.76 15.84
CA ALA A 133 0.89 -2.69 15.15
C ALA A 133 2.31 -2.14 15.04
N PHE A 134 2.47 -0.85 14.73
CA PHE A 134 3.77 -0.19 14.69
C PHE A 134 4.47 -0.25 16.05
N ALA A 135 3.74 0.05 17.14
CA ALA A 135 4.29 -0.04 18.49
C ALA A 135 4.74 -1.48 18.83
N ARG A 136 3.92 -2.49 18.53
CA ARG A 136 4.27 -3.90 18.78
C ARG A 136 5.51 -4.36 18.00
N ARG A 137 5.69 -3.85 16.78
CA ARG A 137 6.84 -4.19 15.90
C ARG A 137 8.05 -3.30 16.11
N GLY A 138 8.00 -2.35 17.05
CA GLY A 138 9.14 -1.50 17.40
C GLY A 138 9.40 -0.34 16.45
N TYR A 139 8.44 0.01 15.60
CA TYR A 139 8.55 1.22 14.76
C TYR A 139 8.52 2.48 15.61
N ARG A 140 9.26 3.48 15.17
CA ARG A 140 9.29 4.82 15.78
C ARG A 140 8.78 5.86 14.80
N LEU A 141 7.91 6.73 15.25
CA LEU A 141 7.50 7.93 14.50
C LEU A 141 8.69 8.89 14.44
N VAL A 142 9.11 9.28 13.24
CA VAL A 142 10.23 10.19 13.01
C VAL A 142 9.83 11.53 12.42
N ALA A 143 8.70 11.59 11.74
CA ALA A 143 8.17 12.83 11.19
C ALA A 143 6.66 12.73 10.97
N ARG A 144 5.99 13.87 11.05
CA ARG A 144 4.59 14.05 10.70
C ARG A 144 4.43 15.28 9.83
N THR A 145 3.68 15.16 8.78
CA THR A 145 3.20 16.27 7.96
C THR A 145 1.71 16.45 8.18
N ARG A 146 1.08 17.39 7.48
CA ARG A 146 -0.37 17.59 7.55
C ARG A 146 -1.16 16.30 7.26
N ASN A 147 -0.71 15.52 6.27
CA ASN A 147 -1.48 14.38 5.76
C ASN A 147 -0.77 13.03 5.93
N ASN A 148 0.48 13.00 6.35
CA ASN A 148 1.25 11.76 6.41
C ASN A 148 2.11 11.65 7.68
N SER A 149 2.26 10.44 8.19
CA SER A 149 3.25 10.07 9.20
C SER A 149 4.35 9.19 8.59
N LEU A 150 5.58 9.43 8.99
CA LEU A 150 6.76 8.62 8.64
C LEU A 150 7.22 7.83 9.86
N TYR A 151 7.24 6.53 9.72
CA TYR A 151 7.76 5.59 10.72
C TYR A 151 9.05 4.93 10.22
N THR A 152 9.95 4.58 11.15
CA THR A 152 11.15 3.80 10.87
C THR A 152 11.27 2.63 11.83
N LEU A 153 11.74 1.50 11.31
CA LEU A 153 12.16 0.36 12.10
C LEU A 153 13.66 0.52 12.35
N PRO A 154 14.11 0.68 13.61
CA PRO A 154 15.54 0.71 13.93
C PRO A 154 16.24 -0.58 13.48
N SER A 155 17.51 -0.45 13.08
CA SER A 155 18.38 -1.58 12.73
C SER A 155 18.84 -2.33 13.96
#